data_31ad7fe5bbc8ca189f7fb25169af1fac
#
_entry.id   31ad7fe5bbc8ca189f7fb25169af1fac
#
_cell.length_a   1.000
_cell.length_b   1.000
_cell.length_c   1.000
_cell.angle_alpha   90.00
_cell.angle_beta   90.00
_cell.angle_gamma   90.00
#
_symmetry.space_group_name_H-M   'P 1'
#
loop_
_entity.id
_entity.type
_entity.pdbx_description
1 polymer ?
#
loop_
_entity_poly.entity_id
_entity_poly.type
_entity_poly.pdbx_seq_one_letter_code
_entity_poly.pdbx_strand_id
1 'polypeptide(L)'
;MAVYLKQSALIFGFSLLGEALNRLIPLPIPAAVYGLLLLFTALCLKLVKVEHINKISDFLLTILPLLFVSPAVNLLESWNILAPRVIPIVLLVFSSTILVFAVAGVVSQLICGKEKSHGNHP
;
A
#
# COMPACT_ATOMS: atom_id res chain seq x y z
N MET A 1 -6.11 16.52 -18.84
CA MET A 1 -5.65 17.39 -17.74
C MET A 1 -6.61 17.41 -16.55
N ALA A 2 -7.87 17.78 -16.73
CA ALA A 2 -8.82 17.85 -15.61
C ALA A 2 -9.08 16.50 -14.91
N VAL A 3 -9.06 15.39 -15.63
CA VAL A 3 -9.24 14.04 -15.09
C VAL A 3 -8.10 13.67 -14.13
N TYR A 4 -6.86 13.93 -14.52
CA TYR A 4 -5.68 13.68 -13.68
C TYR A 4 -5.70 14.54 -12.41
N LEU A 5 -6.11 15.80 -12.55
CA LEU A 5 -6.21 16.72 -11.42
C LEU A 5 -7.23 16.24 -10.38
N LYS A 6 -8.41 15.80 -10.83
CA LYS A 6 -9.47 15.28 -9.96
C LYS A 6 -9.05 13.97 -9.28
N GLN A 7 -8.44 13.07 -10.03
CA GLN A 7 -7.95 11.80 -9.49
C GLN A 7 -6.81 11.99 -8.50
N SER A 8 -5.88 12.87 -8.80
CA SER A 8 -4.79 13.24 -7.87
C SER A 8 -5.36 13.87 -6.58
N ALA A 9 -6.32 14.77 -6.70
CA ALA A 9 -6.97 15.39 -5.55
C ALA A 9 -7.66 14.37 -4.64
N LEU A 10 -8.30 13.35 -5.20
CA LEU A 10 -8.88 12.25 -4.42
C LEU A 10 -7.82 11.47 -3.65
N ILE A 11 -6.75 11.06 -4.31
CA ILE A 11 -5.66 10.30 -3.69
C ILE A 11 -4.98 11.13 -2.60
N PHE A 12 -4.66 12.39 -2.87
CA PHE A 12 -4.12 13.32 -1.88
C PHE A 12 -5.07 13.54 -0.71
N GLY A 13 -6.36 13.68 -0.96
CA GLY A 13 -7.39 13.82 0.07
C GLY A 13 -7.38 12.62 1.03
N PHE A 14 -7.38 11.40 0.51
CA PHE A 14 -7.30 10.19 1.33
C PHE A 14 -5.95 10.04 2.04
N SER A 15 -4.86 10.47 1.43
CA SER A 15 -3.54 10.49 2.07
C SER A 15 -3.50 11.47 3.25
N LEU A 16 -4.07 12.67 3.09
CA LEU A 16 -4.17 13.66 4.16
C LEU A 16 -5.06 13.18 5.31
N LEU A 17 -6.19 12.54 4.98
CA LEU A 17 -7.06 11.91 5.99
C LEU A 17 -6.33 10.79 6.74
N GLY A 18 -5.56 9.98 6.04
CA GLY A 18 -4.72 8.95 6.65
C GLY A 18 -3.68 9.54 7.60
N GLU A 19 -3.03 10.63 7.21
CA GLU A 19 -2.08 11.34 8.06
C GLU A 19 -2.75 11.98 9.28
N ALA A 20 -3.91 12.59 9.11
CA ALA A 20 -4.69 13.15 10.22
C ALA A 20 -5.09 12.06 11.22
N LEU A 21 -5.55 10.91 10.74
CA LEU A 21 -5.88 9.76 11.60
C LEU A 21 -4.64 9.22 12.33
N ASN A 22 -3.50 9.18 11.67
CA ASN A 22 -2.25 8.74 12.28
C ASN A 22 -1.83 9.66 13.44
N ARG A 23 -2.10 10.94 13.34
CA ARG A 23 -1.84 11.91 14.45
C ARG A 23 -2.85 11.81 15.59
N LEU A 24 -4.09 11.48 15.27
CA LEU A 24 -5.17 11.34 16.26
C LEU A 24 -5.09 10.02 17.03
N ILE A 25 -4.65 8.95 16.38
CA ILE A 25 -4.55 7.62 16.96
C ILE A 25 -3.07 7.32 17.26
N PRO A 26 -2.65 7.22 18.52
CA PRO A 26 -1.25 6.97 18.88
C PRO A 26 -0.89 5.48 18.73
N LEU A 27 -1.01 4.94 17.53
CA LEU A 27 -0.58 3.58 17.19
C LEU A 27 0.69 3.64 16.34
N PRO A 28 1.60 2.67 16.48
CA PRO A 28 2.83 2.60 15.69
C PRO A 28 2.55 2.05 14.28
N ILE A 29 1.57 2.65 13.60
CA ILE A 29 1.15 2.27 12.24
C ILE A 29 1.48 3.43 11.30
N PRO A 30 2.13 3.19 10.14
CA PRO A 30 2.40 4.23 9.15
C PRO A 30 1.12 4.92 8.65
N ALA A 31 1.18 6.22 8.43
CA ALA A 31 0.05 7.00 7.91
C ALA A 31 -0.49 6.47 6.56
N ALA A 32 0.39 5.91 5.73
CA ALA A 32 0.02 5.30 4.45
C ALA A 32 -0.99 4.15 4.62
N VAL A 33 -0.90 3.38 5.70
CA VAL A 33 -1.84 2.27 5.98
C VAL A 33 -3.24 2.80 6.27
N TYR A 34 -3.35 3.88 7.02
CA TYR A 34 -4.65 4.54 7.27
C TYR A 34 -5.28 5.07 5.97
N GLY A 35 -4.47 5.72 5.13
CA GLY A 35 -4.91 6.20 3.83
C GLY A 35 -5.39 5.07 2.92
N LEU A 36 -4.66 3.96 2.90
CA LEU A 36 -5.00 2.76 2.14
C LEU A 36 -6.32 2.14 2.61
N LEU A 37 -6.49 1.98 3.91
CA LEU A 37 -7.73 1.42 4.49
C LEU A 37 -8.93 2.33 4.23
N LEU A 38 -8.77 3.64 4.35
CA LEU A 38 -9.81 4.61 4.03
C LEU A 38 -10.22 4.54 2.57
N LEU A 39 -9.25 4.53 1.67
CA LEU A 39 -9.51 4.43 0.22
C LEU A 39 -10.18 3.10 -0.11
N PHE A 40 -9.70 2.00 0.45
CA PHE A 40 -10.28 0.67 0.26
C PHE A 40 -11.73 0.62 0.75
N THR A 41 -12.01 1.17 1.93
CA THR A 41 -13.37 1.26 2.48
C THR A 41 -14.27 2.12 1.59
N ALA A 42 -13.79 3.25 1.10
CA ALA A 42 -14.53 4.11 0.19
C ALA A 42 -14.84 3.41 -1.14
N LEU A 43 -13.93 2.59 -1.66
CA LEU A 43 -14.15 1.77 -2.85
C LEU A 43 -15.17 0.66 -2.60
N CYS A 44 -15.11 -0.02 -1.44
CA CYS A 44 -16.06 -1.06 -1.06
C CYS A 44 -17.48 -0.49 -0.88
N LEU A 45 -17.59 0.71 -0.30
CA LEU A 45 -18.87 1.41 -0.12
C LEU A 45 -19.36 2.08 -1.42
N LYS A 46 -18.61 1.95 -2.52
CA LYS A 46 -18.90 2.56 -3.82
C LYS A 46 -19.03 4.10 -3.78
N LEU A 47 -18.44 4.74 -2.77
CA LEU A 47 -18.34 6.20 -2.68
C LEU A 47 -17.37 6.74 -3.74
N VAL A 48 -16.31 5.98 -4.00
CA VAL A 48 -15.33 6.26 -5.05
C VAL A 48 -15.32 5.08 -6.01
N LYS A 49 -15.41 5.34 -7.31
CA LYS A 49 -15.30 4.30 -8.32
C LYS A 49 -13.83 4.09 -8.69
N VAL A 50 -13.45 2.85 -8.96
CA VAL A 50 -12.09 2.51 -9.42
C VAL A 50 -11.72 3.32 -10.66
N GLU A 51 -12.68 3.57 -11.54
CA GLU A 51 -12.48 4.40 -12.74
C GLU A 51 -12.03 5.84 -12.42
N HIS A 52 -12.39 6.37 -11.25
CA HIS A 52 -12.01 7.71 -10.82
C HIS A 52 -10.53 7.84 -10.43
N ILE A 53 -9.86 6.75 -10.14
CA ILE A 53 -8.45 6.74 -9.70
C ILE A 53 -7.53 5.94 -10.61
N ASN A 54 -8.10 5.22 -11.59
CA ASN A 54 -7.37 4.24 -12.41
C ASN A 54 -6.21 4.89 -13.17
N LYS A 55 -6.47 5.97 -13.89
CA LYS A 55 -5.46 6.63 -14.74
C LYS A 55 -4.28 7.17 -13.93
N ILE A 56 -4.54 7.81 -12.80
CA ILE A 56 -3.46 8.33 -11.97
C ILE A 56 -2.71 7.21 -11.25
N SER A 57 -3.40 6.13 -10.89
CA SER A 57 -2.78 4.95 -10.30
C SER A 57 -1.82 4.29 -11.29
N ASP A 58 -2.23 4.11 -12.54
CA ASP A 58 -1.37 3.58 -13.61
C ASP A 58 -0.14 4.48 -13.84
N PHE A 59 -0.34 5.78 -13.84
CA PHE A 59 0.76 6.74 -13.95
C PHE A 59 1.73 6.61 -12.76
N LEU A 60 1.22 6.56 -11.53
CA LEU A 60 2.03 6.40 -10.33
C LEU A 60 2.80 5.08 -10.33
N LEU A 61 2.18 3.99 -10.76
CA LEU A 61 2.85 2.69 -10.91
C LEU A 61 3.97 2.74 -11.96
N THR A 62 3.77 3.50 -13.04
CA THR A 62 4.79 3.67 -14.08
C THR A 62 6.02 4.43 -13.56
N ILE A 63 5.83 5.43 -12.69
CA ILE A 63 6.93 6.21 -12.13
C ILE A 63 7.49 5.60 -10.83
N LEU A 64 6.86 4.58 -10.28
CA LEU A 64 7.27 3.94 -9.01
C LEU A 64 8.74 3.52 -9.02
N PRO A 65 9.29 2.87 -10.09
CA PRO A 65 10.71 2.55 -10.14
C PRO A 65 11.63 3.76 -10.01
N LEU A 66 11.23 4.90 -10.58
CA LEU A 66 11.97 6.15 -10.46
C LEU A 66 11.98 6.69 -9.02
N LEU A 67 10.84 6.59 -8.34
CA LEU A 67 10.74 6.99 -6.93
C LEU A 67 11.59 6.12 -6.00
N PHE A 68 11.88 4.88 -6.41
CA PHE A 68 12.73 3.96 -5.66
C PHE A 68 14.23 4.31 -5.73
N VAL A 69 14.64 5.14 -6.67
CA VAL A 69 16.06 5.53 -6.82
C VAL A 69 16.56 6.24 -5.56
N SER A 70 15.78 7.14 -4.99
CA SER A 70 16.18 7.89 -3.79
C SER A 70 16.43 6.98 -2.57
N PRO A 71 15.52 6.07 -2.17
CA PRO A 71 15.80 5.09 -1.13
C PRO A 71 17.00 4.19 -1.43
N ALA A 72 17.19 3.80 -2.69
CA ALA A 72 18.32 2.97 -3.10
C ALA A 72 19.67 3.70 -2.89
N VAL A 73 19.74 4.98 -3.24
CA VAL A 73 20.94 5.81 -3.01
C VAL A 73 21.22 5.95 -1.52
N ASN A 74 20.20 6.24 -0.70
CA ASN A 74 20.35 6.32 0.76
C ASN A 74 20.89 5.00 1.35
N LEU A 75 20.46 3.87 0.80
CA LEU A 75 20.97 2.56 1.21
C LEU A 75 22.45 2.41 0.89
N LEU A 76 22.89 2.88 -0.29
CA LEU A 76 24.31 2.85 -0.68
C LEU A 76 25.17 3.77 0.21
N GLU A 77 24.70 4.96 0.53
CA GLU A 77 25.39 5.88 1.44
C GLU A 77 25.53 5.30 2.85
N SER A 78 24.53 4.57 3.30
CA SER A 78 24.50 3.93 4.61
C SER A 78 25.22 2.57 4.64
N TRP A 79 25.87 2.17 3.54
CA TRP A 79 26.49 0.86 3.40
C TRP A 79 27.49 0.53 4.51
N ASN A 80 28.27 1.50 4.94
CA ASN A 80 29.25 1.33 6.02
C ASN A 80 28.61 0.91 7.36
N ILE A 81 27.37 1.33 7.59
CA ILE A 81 26.61 0.99 8.80
C ILE A 81 25.92 -0.36 8.63
N LEU A 82 25.47 -0.65 7.41
CA LEU A 82 24.72 -1.86 7.08
C LEU A 82 25.61 -3.09 6.89
N ALA A 83 26.80 -2.92 6.30
CA ALA A 83 27.71 -4.01 5.95
C ALA A 83 28.01 -4.96 7.12
N PRO A 84 28.33 -4.49 8.35
CA PRO A 84 28.60 -5.39 9.47
C PRO A 84 27.36 -6.13 9.98
N ARG A 85 26.16 -5.73 9.56
CA ARG A 85 24.87 -6.29 10.00
C ARG A 85 24.05 -6.89 8.85
N VAL A 86 24.68 -7.17 7.73
CA VAL A 86 24.00 -7.72 6.54
C VAL A 86 23.28 -9.04 6.85
N ILE A 87 23.90 -9.94 7.60
CA ILE A 87 23.31 -11.24 7.93
C ILE A 87 21.99 -11.11 8.70
N PRO A 88 21.92 -10.39 9.85
CA PRO A 88 20.65 -10.21 10.54
C PRO A 88 19.61 -9.43 9.71
N ILE A 89 20.04 -8.48 8.89
CA ILE A 89 19.12 -7.73 8.00
C ILE A 89 18.51 -8.65 6.95
N VAL A 90 19.32 -9.48 6.30
CA VAL A 90 18.83 -10.45 5.30
C VAL A 90 17.85 -11.44 5.92
N LEU A 91 18.17 -11.97 7.10
CA LEU A 91 17.28 -12.88 7.84
C LEU A 91 15.96 -12.20 8.20
N LEU A 92 16.02 -10.95 8.65
CA LEU A 92 14.82 -10.17 8.99
C LEU A 92 13.97 -9.90 7.75
N VAL A 93 14.57 -9.49 6.64
CA VAL A 93 13.86 -9.25 5.38
C VAL A 93 13.23 -10.55 4.87
N PHE A 94 13.96 -11.65 4.91
CA PHE A 94 13.47 -12.94 4.44
C PHE A 94 12.29 -13.44 5.28
N SER A 95 12.41 -13.40 6.61
CA SER A 95 11.35 -13.82 7.51
C SER A 95 10.11 -12.92 7.43
N SER A 96 10.29 -11.61 7.35
CA SER A 96 9.19 -10.67 7.19
C SER A 96 8.49 -10.83 5.84
N THR A 97 9.23 -11.11 4.77
CA THR A 97 8.66 -11.36 3.45
C THR A 97 7.78 -12.61 3.47
N ILE A 98 8.26 -13.71 4.04
CA ILE A 98 7.47 -14.95 4.18
C ILE A 98 6.21 -14.67 5.01
N LEU A 99 6.35 -13.95 6.12
CA LEU A 99 5.21 -13.60 6.98
C LEU A 99 4.16 -12.78 6.23
N VAL A 100 4.58 -11.75 5.51
CA VAL A 100 3.69 -10.89 4.72
C VAL A 100 2.98 -11.68 3.64
N PHE A 101 3.69 -12.53 2.90
CA PHE A 101 3.08 -13.39 1.88
C PHE A 101 2.08 -14.38 2.48
N ALA A 102 2.40 -14.99 3.61
CA ALA A 102 1.51 -15.91 4.28
C ALA A 102 0.22 -15.21 4.75
N VAL A 103 0.35 -14.07 5.41
CA VAL A 103 -0.80 -13.28 5.88
C VAL A 103 -1.64 -12.76 4.71
N ALA A 104 -1.00 -12.19 3.70
CA ALA A 104 -1.69 -11.69 2.51
C ALA A 104 -2.43 -12.83 1.77
N GLY A 105 -1.79 -13.99 1.63
CA GLY A 105 -2.39 -15.16 1.01
C GLY A 105 -3.61 -15.67 1.78
N VAL A 106 -3.51 -15.79 3.10
CA VAL A 106 -4.63 -16.23 3.94
C VAL A 106 -5.78 -15.24 3.90
N VAL A 107 -5.50 -13.95 4.05
CA VAL A 107 -6.54 -12.90 3.99
C VAL A 107 -7.22 -12.88 2.62
N SER A 108 -6.44 -12.97 1.54
CA SER A 108 -6.97 -13.02 0.18
C SER A 108 -7.87 -14.23 -0.04
N GLN A 109 -7.48 -15.41 0.44
CA GLN A 109 -8.28 -16.64 0.36
C GLN A 109 -9.57 -16.54 1.17
N LEU A 110 -9.53 -15.94 2.35
CA LEU A 110 -10.73 -15.74 3.18
C LEU A 110 -11.74 -14.80 2.50
N ILE A 111 -11.25 -13.75 1.84
CA ILE A 111 -12.11 -12.81 1.11
C ILE A 111 -12.68 -13.47 -0.15
N CYS A 112 -11.83 -14.08 -0.98
CA CYS A 112 -12.27 -14.74 -2.22
C CYS A 112 -13.05 -16.05 -1.97
N GLY A 113 -12.76 -16.76 -0.88
CA GLY A 113 -13.48 -17.97 -0.51
C GLY A 113 -14.95 -17.75 -0.17
N LYS A 114 -15.28 -16.58 0.36
CA LYS A 114 -16.69 -16.20 0.62
C LYS A 114 -17.49 -15.93 -0.66
N GLU A 115 -16.84 -15.45 -1.71
CA GLU A 115 -17.51 -15.21 -2.99
C GLU A 115 -17.93 -16.52 -3.69
N LYS A 116 -17.12 -17.57 -3.58
CA LYS A 116 -17.44 -18.88 -4.19
C LYS A 116 -18.59 -19.61 -3.50
N SER A 117 -18.85 -19.30 -2.22
CA SER A 117 -19.97 -19.92 -1.49
C SER A 117 -21.33 -19.34 -1.87
N HIS A 118 -21.38 -18.16 -2.49
CA HIS A 118 -22.63 -17.54 -2.94
C HIS A 118 -22.92 -17.75 -4.43
N GLY A 119 -21.99 -18.32 -5.19
CA GLY A 119 -22.11 -18.54 -6.63
C GLY A 119 -22.58 -19.93 -7.07
N ASN A 120 -22.82 -20.83 -6.15
CA ASN A 120 -23.22 -22.22 -6.47
C ASN A 120 -24.73 -22.41 -6.26
N HIS A 121 -25.54 -21.73 -7.05
CA HIS A 121 -26.87 -22.20 -7.37
C HIS A 121 -26.88 -22.78 -8.78
N PRO A 122 -27.25 -24.08 -8.93
CA PRO A 122 -27.49 -24.65 -10.25
C PRO A 122 -28.66 -23.98 -10.95
#